data_4085d6d3d6f7df3593aa0f730513d280
#
_entry.id   4085d6d3d6f7df3593aa0f730513d280
#
_cell.length_a   1.000
_cell.length_b   1.000
_cell.length_c   1.000
_cell.angle_alpha   90.00
_cell.angle_beta   90.00
_cell.angle_gamma   90.00
#
_symmetry.space_group_name_H-M   'P 1'
#
loop_
_entity.id
_entity.type
_entity.pdbx_description
1 polymer ?
#
loop_
_entity_poly.entity_id
_entity_poly.type
_entity_poly.pdbx_seq_one_letter_code
_entity_poly.pdbx_strand_id
1 'polypeptide(L)'
;ASYNWLSSGGAGTMGFGFPAAIGAQLARPNDIVIAVVGDGGYQMTLCELATAALHKLPVKILVLNNHYLGMVRQWQELFFDNRESGVDLEGNPDFVKLAEAYGIKGFNIKRPADVGKILEKALTYNEGPCVINAECIKTENVFPMIPAGAALEDMLTEPPKQKMAKPVGST
;
A
#
# COMPACT_ATOMS: atom_id res chain seq x y z
N ALA A 1 -3.83 19.46 11.58
CA ALA A 1 -2.67 19.60 12.46
C ALA A 1 -1.46 18.99 11.76
N SER A 2 -0.33 19.72 11.73
CA SER A 2 0.86 19.40 10.94
C SER A 2 1.71 18.21 11.45
N TYR A 3 1.29 17.55 12.53
CA TYR A 3 2.05 16.45 13.16
C TYR A 3 1.30 15.11 13.19
N ASN A 4 0.34 14.90 12.29
CA ASN A 4 -0.48 13.69 12.24
C ASN A 4 -0.09 12.76 11.09
N TRP A 5 1.11 12.92 10.53
CA TRP A 5 1.64 12.09 9.46
C TRP A 5 2.97 11.47 9.87
N LEU A 6 3.06 10.15 9.77
CA LEU A 6 4.28 9.38 10.01
C LEU A 6 4.69 8.66 8.73
N SER A 7 5.95 8.79 8.35
CA SER A 7 6.53 8.03 7.25
C SER A 7 7.98 7.68 7.57
N SER A 8 8.55 6.71 6.86
CA SER A 8 9.98 6.37 7.00
C SER A 8 10.93 7.42 6.42
N GLY A 9 10.38 8.54 5.92
CA GLY A 9 11.15 9.66 5.38
C GLY A 9 12.03 9.27 4.20
N GLY A 10 13.28 9.72 4.19
CA GLY A 10 14.19 9.53 3.08
C GLY A 10 14.57 8.07 2.75
N ALA A 11 14.41 7.14 3.69
CA ALA A 11 14.74 5.73 3.47
C ALA A 11 13.65 4.97 2.68
N GLY A 12 12.40 5.40 2.74
CA GLY A 12 11.26 4.76 2.05
C GLY A 12 11.09 3.28 2.41
N THR A 13 11.25 2.91 3.68
CA THR A 13 11.35 1.52 4.15
C THR A 13 10.02 0.79 4.00
N MET A 14 9.97 -0.26 3.17
CA MET A 14 8.82 -1.16 3.12
C MET A 14 8.65 -1.89 4.46
N GLY A 15 7.38 -2.08 4.88
CA GLY A 15 7.06 -2.67 6.16
C GLY A 15 6.99 -1.69 7.34
N PHE A 16 7.41 -0.44 7.18
CA PHE A 16 7.41 0.56 8.27
C PHE A 16 6.00 0.93 8.76
N GLY A 17 5.03 1.05 7.84
CA GLY A 17 3.75 1.71 8.13
C GLY A 17 2.93 1.05 9.25
N PHE A 18 2.82 -0.26 9.25
CA PHE A 18 2.00 -0.96 10.25
C PHE A 18 2.63 -0.94 11.66
N PRO A 19 3.90 -1.31 11.86
CA PRO A 19 4.54 -1.18 13.19
C PRO A 19 4.55 0.26 13.71
N ALA A 20 4.76 1.24 12.84
CA ALA A 20 4.70 2.66 13.23
C ALA A 20 3.29 3.06 13.72
N ALA A 21 2.23 2.54 13.08
CA ALA A 21 0.86 2.79 13.49
C ALA A 21 0.54 2.15 14.86
N ILE A 22 1.10 0.98 15.18
CA ILE A 22 1.01 0.39 16.52
C ILE A 22 1.61 1.34 17.56
N GLY A 23 2.82 1.84 17.31
CA GLY A 23 3.47 2.81 18.20
C GLY A 23 2.68 4.10 18.34
N ALA A 24 2.14 4.62 17.23
CA ALA A 24 1.30 5.81 17.23
C ALA A 24 0.00 5.60 18.03
N GLN A 25 -0.64 4.44 17.92
CA GLN A 25 -1.86 4.12 18.67
C GLN A 25 -1.60 4.02 20.18
N LEU A 26 -0.45 3.47 20.57
CA LEU A 26 -0.04 3.44 21.98
C LEU A 26 0.21 4.84 22.53
N ALA A 27 0.82 5.71 21.74
CA ALA A 27 1.08 7.10 22.13
C ALA A 27 -0.19 7.97 22.10
N ARG A 28 -1.18 7.63 21.29
CA ARG A 28 -2.41 8.39 21.06
C ARG A 28 -3.63 7.46 21.18
N PRO A 29 -3.95 6.94 22.37
CA PRO A 29 -4.95 5.90 22.56
C PRO A 29 -6.39 6.33 22.21
N ASN A 30 -6.68 7.62 22.22
CA ASN A 30 -8.00 8.18 21.95
C ASN A 30 -8.16 8.67 20.50
N ASP A 31 -7.11 8.61 19.68
CA ASP A 31 -7.14 9.06 18.30
C ASP A 31 -7.40 7.88 17.36
N ILE A 32 -7.99 8.16 16.21
CA ILE A 32 -8.08 7.18 15.12
C ILE A 32 -6.73 7.14 14.42
N VAL A 33 -6.06 6.00 14.49
CA VAL A 33 -4.79 5.77 13.79
C VAL A 33 -5.03 4.84 12.61
N ILE A 34 -4.59 5.28 11.43
CA ILE A 34 -4.73 4.52 10.18
C ILE A 34 -3.33 4.24 9.62
N ALA A 35 -2.99 2.96 9.47
CA ALA A 35 -1.83 2.52 8.69
C ALA A 35 -2.24 2.40 7.22
N VAL A 36 -1.71 3.23 6.33
CA VAL A 36 -1.88 3.08 4.89
C VAL A 36 -0.66 2.33 4.35
N VAL A 37 -0.86 1.12 3.86
CA VAL A 37 0.22 0.22 3.45
C VAL A 37 -0.12 -0.47 2.13
N GLY A 38 0.89 -0.73 1.29
CA GLY A 38 0.74 -1.61 0.15
C GLY A 38 0.74 -3.09 0.58
N ASP A 39 0.19 -3.96 -0.24
CA ASP A 39 0.11 -5.40 0.00
C ASP A 39 1.49 -6.04 0.25
N GLY A 40 2.51 -5.70 -0.56
CA GLY A 40 3.88 -6.18 -0.33
C GLY A 40 4.51 -5.65 0.96
N GLY A 41 4.31 -4.36 1.26
CA GLY A 41 4.81 -3.76 2.49
C GLY A 41 4.11 -4.33 3.74
N TYR A 42 2.82 -4.59 3.66
CA TYR A 42 2.05 -5.22 4.74
C TYR A 42 2.56 -6.62 5.07
N GLN A 43 2.83 -7.45 4.05
CA GLN A 43 3.34 -8.80 4.24
C GLN A 43 4.69 -8.86 4.98
N MET A 44 5.52 -7.83 4.86
CA MET A 44 6.83 -7.79 5.53
C MET A 44 6.73 -7.76 7.06
N THR A 45 5.62 -7.24 7.59
CA THR A 45 5.43 -7.04 9.04
C THR A 45 4.07 -7.52 9.54
N LEU A 46 3.38 -8.37 8.77
CA LEU A 46 2.05 -8.87 9.15
C LEU A 46 2.04 -9.66 10.48
N CYS A 47 3.18 -10.19 10.91
CA CYS A 47 3.33 -10.85 12.21
C CYS A 47 2.99 -9.92 13.38
N GLU A 48 3.10 -8.60 13.22
CA GLU A 48 2.69 -7.62 14.22
C GLU A 48 1.17 -7.57 14.46
N LEU A 49 0.38 -8.27 13.65
CA LEU A 49 -1.04 -8.49 13.95
C LEU A 49 -1.22 -9.16 15.31
N ALA A 50 -0.30 -10.06 15.70
CA ALA A 50 -0.32 -10.69 17.02
C ALA A 50 -0.20 -9.65 18.16
N THR A 51 0.71 -8.69 18.01
CA THR A 51 0.90 -7.59 18.95
C THR A 51 -0.34 -6.71 19.04
N ALA A 52 -0.87 -6.30 17.88
CA ALA A 52 -2.06 -5.45 17.83
C ALA A 52 -3.31 -6.14 18.42
N ALA A 53 -3.50 -7.43 18.13
CA ALA A 53 -4.60 -8.22 18.66
C ALA A 53 -4.49 -8.43 20.18
N LEU A 54 -3.31 -8.82 20.66
CA LEU A 54 -3.05 -9.08 22.10
C LEU A 54 -3.38 -7.85 22.95
N HIS A 55 -2.98 -6.67 22.49
CA HIS A 55 -3.19 -5.41 23.19
C HIS A 55 -4.50 -4.71 22.79
N LYS A 56 -5.34 -5.33 21.96
CA LYS A 56 -6.62 -4.78 21.46
C LYS A 56 -6.49 -3.34 20.94
N LEU A 57 -5.39 -3.04 20.26
CA LEU A 57 -5.13 -1.70 19.74
C LEU A 57 -6.08 -1.39 18.58
N PRO A 58 -6.92 -0.33 18.63
CA PRO A 58 -7.94 -0.07 17.63
C PRO A 58 -7.37 0.55 16.33
N VAL A 59 -6.16 0.16 15.96
CA VAL A 59 -5.50 0.61 14.72
C VAL A 59 -6.23 0.08 13.48
N LYS A 60 -6.38 0.94 12.46
CA LYS A 60 -7.02 0.61 11.19
C LYS A 60 -5.92 0.34 10.16
N ILE A 61 -5.81 -0.87 9.66
CA ILE A 61 -4.81 -1.24 8.67
C ILE A 61 -5.49 -1.23 7.29
N LEU A 62 -5.26 -0.16 6.51
CA LEU A 62 -5.74 -0.03 5.14
C LEU A 62 -4.68 -0.57 4.19
N VAL A 63 -4.92 -1.76 3.65
CA VAL A 63 -4.06 -2.40 2.66
C VAL A 63 -4.52 -1.99 1.26
N LEU A 64 -3.70 -1.23 0.55
CA LEU A 64 -3.90 -0.91 -0.86
C LEU A 64 -3.35 -2.08 -1.69
N ASN A 65 -4.24 -3.01 -2.04
CA ASN A 65 -3.88 -4.27 -2.67
C ASN A 65 -3.95 -4.14 -4.19
N ASN A 66 -2.82 -3.91 -4.81
CA ASN A 66 -2.68 -3.86 -6.27
C ASN A 66 -1.99 -5.10 -6.86
N HIS A 67 -1.66 -6.08 -6.03
CA HIS A 67 -0.97 -7.32 -6.42
C HIS A 67 0.41 -7.10 -7.07
N TYR A 68 1.07 -5.97 -6.76
CA TYR A 68 2.40 -5.65 -7.26
C TYR A 68 3.27 -4.94 -6.22
N LEU A 69 4.58 -5.13 -6.34
CA LEU A 69 5.55 -4.18 -5.82
C LEU A 69 5.54 -2.96 -6.74
N GLY A 70 4.53 -2.10 -6.58
CA GLY A 70 4.12 -1.10 -7.59
C GLY A 70 5.24 -0.16 -8.03
N MET A 71 6.04 0.38 -7.10
CA MET A 71 7.14 1.28 -7.44
C MET A 71 8.24 0.56 -8.23
N VAL A 72 8.59 -0.68 -7.86
CA VAL A 72 9.61 -1.47 -8.57
C VAL A 72 9.11 -1.81 -9.99
N ARG A 73 7.84 -2.22 -10.11
CA ARG A 73 7.19 -2.45 -11.41
C ARG A 73 7.24 -1.20 -12.28
N GLN A 74 6.87 -0.02 -11.75
CA GLN A 74 6.90 1.25 -12.48
C GLN A 74 8.29 1.55 -13.05
N TRP A 75 9.35 1.30 -12.27
CA TRP A 75 10.72 1.47 -12.74
C TRP A 75 11.06 0.49 -13.87
N GLN A 76 10.65 -0.77 -13.74
CA GLN A 76 10.89 -1.77 -14.78
C GLN A 76 10.13 -1.43 -16.06
N GLU A 77 8.90 -0.93 -15.95
CA GLU A 77 8.12 -0.44 -17.09
C GLU A 77 8.79 0.75 -17.78
N LEU A 78 9.15 1.79 -17.03
CA LEU A 78 9.62 3.05 -17.60
C LEU A 78 11.07 3.02 -18.09
N PHE A 79 11.95 2.26 -17.42
CA PHE A 79 13.39 2.35 -17.61
C PHE A 79 14.07 1.03 -18.00
N PHE A 80 13.36 -0.09 -17.99
CA PHE A 80 13.92 -1.41 -18.26
C PHE A 80 13.12 -2.20 -19.30
N ASP A 81 12.57 -1.52 -20.32
CA ASP A 81 11.85 -2.11 -21.46
C ASP A 81 10.67 -2.99 -21.03
N ASN A 82 9.99 -2.62 -19.92
CA ASN A 82 8.88 -3.38 -19.36
C ASN A 82 9.24 -4.86 -19.06
N ARG A 83 10.49 -5.12 -18.68
CA ARG A 83 10.97 -6.46 -18.29
C ARG A 83 10.70 -6.67 -16.80
N GLU A 84 9.47 -7.04 -16.48
CA GLU A 84 9.07 -7.30 -15.10
C GLU A 84 9.74 -8.55 -14.53
N SER A 85 10.26 -8.45 -13.31
CA SER A 85 10.87 -9.57 -12.60
C SER A 85 10.70 -9.42 -11.09
N GLY A 86 10.13 -10.43 -10.43
CA GLY A 86 10.00 -10.49 -8.98
C GLY A 86 9.06 -9.45 -8.37
N VAL A 87 8.16 -8.87 -9.15
CA VAL A 87 7.27 -7.76 -8.71
C VAL A 87 5.80 -8.15 -8.64
N ASP A 88 5.40 -9.22 -9.32
CA ASP A 88 4.04 -9.74 -9.31
C ASP A 88 3.75 -10.44 -7.98
N LEU A 89 2.67 -10.04 -7.31
CA LEU A 89 2.19 -10.60 -6.06
C LEU A 89 0.82 -11.29 -6.24
N GLU A 90 0.56 -11.88 -7.40
CA GLU A 90 -0.68 -12.61 -7.68
C GLU A 90 -0.98 -13.71 -6.64
N GLY A 91 0.06 -14.27 -6.00
CA GLY A 91 -0.05 -15.25 -4.92
C GLY A 91 -0.34 -14.66 -3.53
N ASN A 92 -0.75 -13.41 -3.41
CA ASN A 92 -1.11 -12.80 -2.14
C ASN A 92 -2.14 -13.65 -1.38
N PRO A 93 -2.01 -13.78 -0.05
CA PRO A 93 -3.05 -14.39 0.76
C PRO A 93 -4.34 -13.53 0.76
N ASP A 94 -5.46 -14.14 1.07
CA ASP A 94 -6.67 -13.40 1.43
C ASP A 94 -6.43 -12.67 2.76
N PHE A 95 -6.19 -11.37 2.70
CA PHE A 95 -5.84 -10.56 3.88
C PHE A 95 -6.97 -10.48 4.92
N VAL A 96 -8.22 -10.66 4.51
CA VAL A 96 -9.35 -10.72 5.45
C VAL A 96 -9.33 -12.03 6.22
N LYS A 97 -9.18 -13.16 5.55
CA LYS A 97 -9.03 -14.46 6.22
C LYS A 97 -7.79 -14.52 7.10
N LEU A 98 -6.70 -13.89 6.65
CA LEU A 98 -5.50 -13.77 7.46
C LEU A 98 -5.77 -12.99 8.75
N ALA A 99 -6.46 -11.86 8.68
CA ALA A 99 -6.86 -11.09 9.86
C ALA A 99 -7.75 -11.92 10.81
N GLU A 100 -8.73 -12.64 10.24
CA GLU A 100 -9.61 -13.54 11.01
C GLU A 100 -8.83 -14.65 11.73
N ALA A 101 -7.77 -15.18 11.13
CA ALA A 101 -6.89 -16.17 11.79
C ALA A 101 -6.17 -15.60 13.02
N TYR A 102 -5.96 -14.28 13.09
CA TYR A 102 -5.47 -13.58 14.29
C TYR A 102 -6.59 -13.09 15.23
N GLY A 103 -7.85 -13.45 14.94
CA GLY A 103 -9.01 -12.95 15.69
C GLY A 103 -9.31 -11.47 15.45
N ILE A 104 -8.85 -10.91 14.34
CA ILE A 104 -8.97 -9.51 13.97
C ILE A 104 -10.10 -9.34 12.95
N LYS A 105 -10.85 -8.25 13.07
CA LYS A 105 -11.93 -7.91 12.13
C LYS A 105 -11.37 -7.55 10.75
N GLY A 106 -11.85 -8.22 9.71
CA GLY A 106 -11.53 -7.94 8.32
C GLY A 106 -12.67 -7.28 7.55
N PHE A 107 -12.32 -6.41 6.60
CA PHE A 107 -13.22 -5.75 5.66
C PHE A 107 -12.64 -5.80 4.25
N ASN A 108 -13.49 -6.00 3.23
CA ASN A 108 -13.10 -5.96 1.82
C ASN A 108 -13.75 -4.81 1.09
N ILE A 109 -12.97 -4.02 0.37
CA ILE A 109 -13.40 -3.01 -0.59
C ILE A 109 -13.05 -3.53 -1.99
N LYS A 110 -14.06 -3.98 -2.75
CA LYS A 110 -13.88 -4.52 -4.10
C LYS A 110 -14.35 -3.58 -5.20
N ARG A 111 -15.15 -2.58 -4.86
CA ARG A 111 -15.74 -1.64 -5.82
C ARG A 111 -15.72 -0.23 -5.25
N PRO A 112 -15.55 0.81 -6.08
CA PRO A 112 -15.59 2.20 -5.62
C PRO A 112 -16.86 2.56 -4.82
N ALA A 113 -18.01 1.99 -5.21
CA ALA A 113 -19.29 2.23 -4.52
C ALA A 113 -19.32 1.73 -3.06
N ASP A 114 -18.44 0.81 -2.68
CA ASP A 114 -18.42 0.22 -1.34
C ASP A 114 -17.49 1.01 -0.38
N VAL A 115 -16.65 1.92 -0.89
CA VAL A 115 -15.61 2.64 -0.12
C VAL A 115 -16.20 3.35 1.09
N GLY A 116 -17.16 4.25 0.88
CA GLY A 116 -17.73 5.08 1.96
C GLY A 116 -18.32 4.23 3.08
N LYS A 117 -19.17 3.26 2.73
CA LYS A 117 -19.86 2.38 3.70
C LYS A 117 -18.89 1.50 4.49
N ILE A 118 -17.83 1.01 3.84
CA ILE A 118 -16.87 0.11 4.51
C ILE A 118 -15.91 0.91 5.38
N LEU A 119 -15.43 2.06 4.91
CA LEU A 119 -14.59 2.94 5.73
C LEU A 119 -15.35 3.44 6.97
N GLU A 120 -16.60 3.84 6.85
CA GLU A 120 -17.43 4.23 8.00
C GLU A 120 -17.47 3.12 9.06
N LYS A 121 -17.75 1.87 8.65
CA LYS A 121 -17.77 0.71 9.56
C LYS A 121 -16.43 0.44 10.20
N ALA A 122 -15.34 0.54 9.44
CA ALA A 122 -14.01 0.27 9.94
C ALA A 122 -13.52 1.38 10.91
N LEU A 123 -13.79 2.64 10.59
CA LEU A 123 -13.38 3.77 11.43
C LEU A 123 -14.15 3.84 12.75
N THR A 124 -15.41 3.38 12.77
CA THR A 124 -16.24 3.31 13.99
C THR A 124 -16.01 2.05 14.83
N TYR A 125 -15.31 1.05 14.29
CA TYR A 125 -14.99 -0.18 15.01
C TYR A 125 -13.84 0.06 16.00
N ASN A 126 -14.07 -0.07 17.31
CA ASN A 126 -13.09 0.23 18.38
C ASN A 126 -12.87 -0.94 19.35
N GLU A 127 -13.33 -2.15 19.03
CA GLU A 127 -13.15 -3.33 19.89
C GLU A 127 -11.74 -3.94 19.77
N GLY A 128 -10.94 -3.47 18.82
CA GLY A 128 -9.58 -3.91 18.53
C GLY A 128 -9.12 -3.46 17.16
N PRO A 129 -8.01 -4.02 16.66
CA PRO A 129 -7.52 -3.69 15.32
C PRO A 129 -8.49 -4.18 14.24
N CYS A 130 -8.44 -3.57 13.06
CA CYS A 130 -9.12 -4.10 11.89
C CYS A 130 -8.27 -3.95 10.63
N VAL A 131 -8.41 -4.92 9.72
CA VAL A 131 -7.77 -4.92 8.40
C VAL A 131 -8.80 -4.58 7.34
N ILE A 132 -8.48 -3.64 6.48
CA ILE A 132 -9.30 -3.20 5.36
C ILE A 132 -8.53 -3.51 4.09
N ASN A 133 -8.88 -4.59 3.39
CA ASN A 133 -8.30 -4.91 2.09
C ASN A 133 -9.03 -4.12 1.01
N ALA A 134 -8.33 -3.19 0.35
CA ALA A 134 -8.86 -2.41 -0.75
C ALA A 134 -8.21 -2.84 -2.06
N GLU A 135 -8.99 -3.49 -2.93
CA GLU A 135 -8.55 -3.86 -4.27
C GLU A 135 -8.32 -2.59 -5.10
N CYS A 136 -7.10 -2.44 -5.61
CA CYS A 136 -6.66 -1.30 -6.40
C CYS A 136 -6.34 -1.69 -7.83
N ILE A 137 -6.25 -0.70 -8.71
CA ILE A 137 -5.81 -0.89 -10.09
C ILE A 137 -4.38 -1.42 -10.09
N LYS A 138 -4.18 -2.54 -10.80
CA LYS A 138 -2.95 -3.32 -10.79
C LYS A 138 -1.75 -2.55 -11.38
N THR A 139 -1.99 -1.75 -12.41
CA THR A 139 -0.94 -1.14 -13.25
C THR A 139 -0.87 0.39 -13.15
N GLU A 140 -1.50 0.98 -12.13
CA GLU A 140 -1.44 2.44 -11.96
C GLU A 140 -0.04 2.87 -11.54
N ASN A 141 0.49 3.90 -12.22
CA ASN A 141 1.79 4.49 -11.93
C ASN A 141 1.65 5.79 -11.13
N VAL A 142 2.69 6.11 -10.37
CA VAL A 142 2.74 7.32 -9.54
C VAL A 142 3.43 8.45 -10.29
N PHE A 143 2.71 9.54 -10.53
CA PHE A 143 3.22 10.79 -11.09
C PHE A 143 2.81 11.97 -10.20
N PRO A 144 3.60 13.07 -10.15
CA PRO A 144 4.87 13.28 -10.85
C PRO A 144 6.02 12.50 -10.24
N MET A 145 7.05 12.19 -11.05
CA MET A 145 8.29 11.59 -10.57
C MET A 145 9.51 12.16 -11.28
N ILE A 146 10.64 12.20 -10.59
CA ILE A 146 11.93 12.56 -11.18
C ILE A 146 12.75 11.27 -11.32
N PRO A 147 13.18 10.90 -12.54
CA PRO A 147 14.05 9.73 -12.73
C PRO A 147 15.38 9.90 -11.96
N ALA A 148 15.96 8.78 -11.49
CA ALA A 148 17.23 8.83 -10.78
C ALA A 148 18.32 9.49 -11.63
N GLY A 149 19.00 10.47 -11.06
CA GLY A 149 20.06 11.24 -11.73
C GLY A 149 19.57 12.34 -12.67
N ALA A 150 18.27 12.52 -12.81
CA ALA A 150 17.68 13.62 -13.60
C ALA A 150 17.51 14.90 -12.78
N ALA A 151 17.37 16.04 -13.47
CA ALA A 151 17.12 17.34 -12.84
C ALA A 151 15.60 17.57 -12.61
N LEU A 152 15.26 18.62 -11.86
CA LEU A 152 13.86 18.93 -11.54
C LEU A 152 13.03 19.24 -12.82
N GLU A 153 13.65 19.87 -13.81
CA GLU A 153 13.06 20.17 -15.12
C GLU A 153 12.74 18.92 -15.95
N ASP A 154 13.37 17.78 -15.64
CA ASP A 154 13.13 16.48 -16.29
C ASP A 154 12.00 15.68 -15.62
N MET A 155 11.24 16.31 -14.73
CA MET A 155 10.13 15.68 -14.02
C MET A 155 9.09 15.11 -14.99
N LEU A 156 8.80 13.83 -14.83
CA LEU A 156 7.70 13.17 -15.53
C LEU A 156 6.39 13.48 -14.81
N THR A 157 5.49 14.18 -15.48
CA THR A 157 4.16 14.54 -14.94
C THR A 157 3.05 13.60 -15.40
N GLU A 158 3.31 12.84 -16.45
CA GLU A 158 2.42 11.85 -17.06
C GLU A 158 3.24 10.69 -17.65
N PRO A 159 2.63 9.55 -17.97
CA PRO A 159 3.33 8.47 -18.65
C PRO A 159 4.00 8.97 -19.93
N PRO A 160 5.28 8.62 -20.19
CA PRO A 160 5.93 8.97 -21.43
C PRO A 160 5.11 8.40 -22.59
N LYS A 161 4.81 9.22 -23.59
CA LYS A 161 4.13 8.76 -24.82
C LYS A 161 4.93 7.60 -25.38
N GLN A 162 4.35 6.40 -25.41
CA GLN A 162 5.02 5.22 -25.96
C GLN A 162 5.60 5.59 -27.31
N LYS A 163 6.92 5.50 -27.47
CA LYS A 163 7.53 5.46 -28.79
C LYS A 163 6.96 4.20 -29.42
N MET A 164 6.08 4.39 -30.42
CA MET A 164 5.63 3.27 -31.24
C MET A 164 6.87 2.47 -31.65
N ALA A 165 6.96 1.22 -31.16
CA ALA A 165 8.04 0.33 -31.55
C ALA A 165 8.06 0.33 -33.06
N LYS A 166 9.20 0.72 -33.66
CA LYS A 166 9.39 0.57 -35.11
C LYS A 166 9.19 -0.92 -35.40
N PRO A 167 8.36 -1.28 -36.39
CA PRO A 167 8.20 -2.67 -36.75
C PRO A 167 9.59 -3.24 -37.05
N VAL A 168 9.92 -4.34 -36.38
CA VAL A 168 11.14 -5.10 -36.64
C VAL A 168 11.02 -5.63 -38.09
N GLY A 169 11.77 -5.07 -39.00
CA GLY A 169 11.84 -5.53 -40.39
C GLY A 169 11.42 -4.52 -41.45
N SER A 170 12.25 -3.50 -41.65
CA SER A 170 12.40 -2.85 -42.94
C SER A 170 13.86 -2.43 -43.09
N THR A 171 14.66 -3.38 -43.55
CA THR A 171 15.92 -3.09 -44.27
C THR A 171 15.56 -2.75 -45.69
#